data_f9342296b6bf4a59c2e6e8b13d8f6879
#
_entry.id   f9342296b6bf4a59c2e6e8b13d8f6879
#
_cell.length_a   1.000
_cell.length_b   1.000
_cell.length_c   1.000
_cell.angle_alpha   90.00
_cell.angle_beta   90.00
_cell.angle_gamma   90.00
#
_symmetry.space_group_name_H-M   'P 1'
#
loop_
_entity.id
_entity.type
_entity.pdbx_description
1 polymer ?
#
loop_
_entity_poly.entity_id
_entity_poly.type
_entity_poly.pdbx_seq_one_letter_code
_entity_poly.pdbx_strand_id
1 'polypeptide(L)'
;CLGLARWLPVNAGDVARKFIKDPELLKFIDIECFCWSVMPALKTPMINAGMVFTDRHAGGINYPKGGVGTIAEKLVSGMEKLGSKIRYKANVTEILLKDEKAVGVKLSNGEKIYSNIIVSNSTRWDTFGLKDKKKGLIASKNVPKSEHEWSKTYKPSPSFVSIHLGVEKKLISNNFN
;
A
#
# COMPACT_ATOMS: atom_id res chain seq x y z
N CYS A 1 -13.17 -19.32 14.79
CA CYS A 1 -12.90 -18.61 13.52
C CYS A 1 -13.96 -18.81 12.43
N LEU A 2 -14.76 -19.91 12.45
CA LEU A 2 -15.84 -20.13 11.46
C LEU A 2 -16.91 -19.03 11.47
N GLY A 3 -17.18 -18.41 12.62
CA GLY A 3 -18.13 -17.29 12.73
C GLY A 3 -17.71 -16.03 11.93
N LEU A 4 -16.43 -15.85 11.65
CA LEU A 4 -15.93 -14.73 10.84
C LEU A 4 -16.09 -14.97 9.33
N ALA A 5 -16.13 -16.23 8.88
CA ALA A 5 -16.24 -16.57 7.48
C ALA A 5 -17.52 -15.99 6.81
N ARG A 6 -18.61 -15.86 7.56
CA ARG A 6 -19.87 -15.26 7.08
C ARG A 6 -19.74 -13.78 6.70
N TRP A 7 -18.72 -13.08 7.19
CA TRP A 7 -18.48 -11.66 6.93
C TRP A 7 -17.54 -11.40 5.75
N LEU A 8 -16.89 -12.45 5.21
CA LEU A 8 -15.97 -12.31 4.05
C LEU A 8 -16.65 -11.68 2.83
N PRO A 9 -17.87 -12.07 2.42
CA PRO A 9 -18.53 -11.49 1.25
C PRO A 9 -19.32 -10.21 1.55
N VAL A 10 -19.26 -9.69 2.79
CA VAL A 10 -20.10 -8.58 3.24
C VAL A 10 -19.29 -7.30 3.31
N ASN A 11 -19.84 -6.17 2.84
CA ASN A 11 -19.23 -4.86 2.96
C ASN A 11 -19.72 -4.11 4.21
N ALA A 12 -18.86 -3.24 4.75
CA ALA A 12 -19.15 -2.44 5.93
C ALA A 12 -20.39 -1.55 5.75
N GLY A 13 -20.55 -0.97 4.55
CA GLY A 13 -21.70 -0.12 4.24
C GLY A 13 -23.04 -0.87 4.20
N ASP A 14 -23.04 -2.15 3.80
CA ASP A 14 -24.25 -2.98 3.82
C ASP A 14 -24.68 -3.27 5.26
N VAL A 15 -23.72 -3.49 6.16
CA VAL A 15 -24.01 -3.69 7.58
C VAL A 15 -24.46 -2.39 8.23
N ALA A 16 -23.73 -1.30 8.03
CA ALA A 16 -24.04 0.01 8.62
C ALA A 16 -25.48 0.45 8.31
N ARG A 17 -25.91 0.34 7.05
CA ARG A 17 -27.24 0.76 6.61
C ARG A 17 -28.40 -0.07 7.15
N LYS A 18 -28.14 -1.24 7.71
CA LYS A 18 -29.18 -2.02 8.43
C LYS A 18 -29.57 -1.35 9.75
N PHE A 19 -28.61 -0.72 10.43
CA PHE A 19 -28.77 -0.20 11.77
C PHE A 19 -28.83 1.33 11.82
N ILE A 20 -28.15 2.00 10.87
CA ILE A 20 -27.98 3.45 10.84
C ILE A 20 -28.79 4.02 9.67
N LYS A 21 -29.65 5.01 9.98
CA LYS A 21 -30.47 5.72 8.99
C LYS A 21 -30.05 7.18 8.82
N ASP A 22 -29.30 7.72 9.78
CA ASP A 22 -28.79 9.07 9.73
C ASP A 22 -27.80 9.23 8.56
N PRO A 23 -28.06 10.16 7.61
CA PRO A 23 -27.22 10.32 6.43
C PRO A 23 -25.84 10.89 6.75
N GLU A 24 -25.71 11.74 7.76
CA GLU A 24 -24.43 12.37 8.13
C GLU A 24 -23.51 11.33 8.78
N LEU A 25 -24.05 10.45 9.63
CA LEU A 25 -23.29 9.36 10.20
C LEU A 25 -22.87 8.34 9.13
N LEU A 26 -23.70 8.07 8.13
CA LEU A 26 -23.34 7.22 7.01
C LEU A 26 -22.22 7.84 6.17
N LYS A 27 -22.23 9.16 5.92
CA LYS A 27 -21.14 9.89 5.27
C LYS A 27 -19.84 9.80 6.08
N PHE A 28 -19.94 9.96 7.40
CA PHE A 28 -18.78 9.82 8.27
C PHE A 28 -18.15 8.41 8.15
N ILE A 29 -18.96 7.36 8.15
CA ILE A 29 -18.50 5.98 7.96
C ILE A 29 -17.86 5.79 6.58
N ASP A 30 -18.42 6.41 5.53
CA ASP A 30 -17.83 6.37 4.18
C ASP A 30 -16.45 7.05 4.15
N ILE A 31 -16.29 8.21 4.82
CA ILE A 31 -15.01 8.94 4.93
C ILE A 31 -14.00 8.12 5.72
N GLU A 32 -14.40 7.54 6.85
CA GLU A 32 -13.54 6.67 7.66
C GLU A 32 -13.05 5.46 6.86
N CYS A 33 -13.93 4.78 6.15
CA CYS A 33 -13.55 3.69 5.27
C CYS A 33 -12.60 4.16 4.15
N PHE A 34 -12.86 5.32 3.56
CA PHE A 34 -12.02 5.88 2.50
C PHE A 34 -10.60 6.21 2.98
N CYS A 35 -10.44 6.72 4.19
CA CYS A 35 -9.14 7.12 4.73
C CYS A 35 -8.10 5.99 4.77
N TRP A 36 -8.52 4.73 4.85
CA TRP A 36 -7.61 3.58 4.96
C TRP A 36 -7.82 2.49 3.90
N SER A 37 -9.00 2.39 3.28
CA SER A 37 -9.25 1.43 2.18
C SER A 37 -9.25 2.07 0.80
N VAL A 38 -9.27 3.41 0.73
CA VAL A 38 -9.45 4.20 -0.51
C VAL A 38 -10.76 3.85 -1.23
N MET A 39 -11.74 3.30 -0.48
CA MET A 39 -13.04 2.86 -0.97
C MET A 39 -14.15 3.33 -0.03
N PRO A 40 -15.34 3.70 -0.53
CA PRO A 40 -16.50 3.95 0.33
C PRO A 40 -16.92 2.67 1.05
N ALA A 41 -17.64 2.81 2.15
CA ALA A 41 -18.05 1.69 2.99
C ALA A 41 -18.78 0.57 2.24
N LEU A 42 -19.56 0.89 1.20
CA LEU A 42 -20.23 -0.10 0.36
C LEU A 42 -19.30 -0.98 -0.48
N LYS A 43 -18.02 -0.60 -0.60
CA LYS A 43 -16.99 -1.37 -1.32
C LYS A 43 -15.86 -1.84 -0.39
N THR A 44 -15.97 -1.54 0.90
CA THR A 44 -14.98 -1.91 1.91
C THR A 44 -15.42 -3.21 2.59
N PRO A 45 -14.62 -4.29 2.56
CA PRO A 45 -14.94 -5.54 3.24
C PRO A 45 -15.17 -5.33 4.74
N MET A 46 -16.23 -5.91 5.29
CA MET A 46 -16.60 -5.74 6.71
C MET A 46 -15.49 -6.19 7.65
N ILE A 47 -14.75 -7.22 7.32
CA ILE A 47 -13.63 -7.71 8.13
C ILE A 47 -12.55 -6.64 8.25
N ASN A 48 -12.18 -5.97 7.15
CA ASN A 48 -11.19 -4.91 7.17
C ASN A 48 -11.67 -3.72 8.01
N ALA A 49 -12.93 -3.30 7.83
CA ALA A 49 -13.53 -2.24 8.64
C ALA A 49 -13.51 -2.59 10.13
N GLY A 50 -13.91 -3.82 10.47
CA GLY A 50 -13.92 -4.31 11.85
C GLY A 50 -12.53 -4.26 12.50
N MET A 51 -11.49 -4.69 11.78
CA MET A 51 -10.10 -4.62 12.26
C MET A 51 -9.68 -3.20 12.57
N VAL A 52 -9.87 -2.26 11.64
CA VAL A 52 -9.44 -0.87 11.82
C VAL A 52 -10.19 -0.17 12.96
N PHE A 53 -11.51 -0.33 13.04
CA PHE A 53 -12.28 0.26 14.13
C PHE A 53 -11.92 -0.35 15.49
N THR A 54 -11.65 -1.65 15.56
CA THR A 54 -11.22 -2.32 16.79
C THR A 54 -9.84 -1.82 17.23
N ASP A 55 -8.89 -1.71 16.33
CA ASP A 55 -7.54 -1.23 16.63
C ASP A 55 -7.56 0.20 17.20
N ARG A 56 -8.37 1.09 16.63
CA ARG A 56 -8.53 2.46 17.14
C ARG A 56 -9.06 2.49 18.58
N HIS A 57 -10.01 1.62 18.91
CA HIS A 57 -10.61 1.59 20.25
C HIS A 57 -9.76 0.86 21.27
N ALA A 58 -9.07 -0.21 20.88
CA ALA A 58 -8.29 -1.05 21.80
C ALA A 58 -6.83 -0.62 21.92
N GLY A 59 -6.16 -0.34 20.80
CA GLY A 59 -4.73 -0.01 20.74
C GLY A 59 -4.41 1.48 20.68
N GLY A 60 -5.37 2.29 20.30
CA GLY A 60 -5.19 3.72 20.03
C GLY A 60 -4.37 3.98 18.76
N ILE A 61 -4.21 5.25 18.43
CA ILE A 61 -3.40 5.72 17.31
C ILE A 61 -2.17 6.44 17.89
N ASN A 62 -0.99 5.96 17.51
CA ASN A 62 0.27 6.53 17.96
C ASN A 62 0.99 7.22 16.80
N TYR A 63 1.46 8.42 17.02
CA TYR A 63 2.28 9.16 16.06
C TYR A 63 3.74 9.16 16.55
N PRO A 64 4.70 8.67 15.75
CA PRO A 64 6.09 8.60 16.18
C PRO A 64 6.66 9.98 16.45
N LYS A 65 7.41 10.12 17.55
CA LYS A 65 8.17 11.34 17.83
C LYS A 65 9.16 11.61 16.70
N GLY A 66 9.08 12.79 16.10
CA GLY A 66 9.87 13.16 14.91
C GLY A 66 9.20 12.82 13.57
N GLY A 67 7.97 12.30 13.59
CA GLY A 67 7.19 12.01 12.38
C GLY A 67 7.31 10.56 11.89
N VAL A 68 6.46 10.19 10.94
CA VAL A 68 6.38 8.81 10.40
C VAL A 68 7.69 8.38 9.74
N GLY A 69 8.45 9.31 9.15
CA GLY A 69 9.76 9.04 8.54
C GLY A 69 10.77 8.39 9.49
N THR A 70 10.68 8.65 10.79
CA THR A 70 11.59 8.06 11.78
C THR A 70 11.50 6.54 11.85
N ILE A 71 10.38 5.93 11.46
CA ILE A 71 10.24 4.48 11.36
C ILE A 71 11.21 3.93 10.32
N ALA A 72 11.21 4.52 9.12
CA ALA A 72 12.12 4.12 8.05
C ALA A 72 13.58 4.35 8.45
N GLU A 73 13.92 5.50 9.07
CA GLU A 73 15.26 5.81 9.54
C GLU A 73 15.77 4.80 10.58
N LYS A 74 14.91 4.38 11.52
CA LYS A 74 15.27 3.36 12.51
C LYS A 74 15.48 1.99 11.88
N LEU A 75 14.66 1.60 10.89
CA LEU A 75 14.85 0.36 10.14
C LEU A 75 16.19 0.39 9.37
N VAL A 76 16.47 1.47 8.65
CA VAL A 76 17.75 1.68 7.95
C VAL A 76 18.94 1.54 8.92
N SER A 77 18.91 2.27 10.03
CA SER A 77 19.99 2.19 11.04
C SER A 77 20.15 0.77 11.60
N GLY A 78 19.07 0.04 11.82
CA GLY A 78 19.11 -1.37 12.23
C GLY A 78 19.75 -2.27 11.19
N MET A 79 19.38 -2.11 9.93
CA MET A 79 19.94 -2.89 8.82
C MET A 79 21.43 -2.63 8.64
N GLU A 80 21.86 -1.38 8.70
CA GLU A 80 23.29 -1.00 8.57
C GLU A 80 24.13 -1.57 9.70
N LYS A 81 23.62 -1.58 10.94
CA LYS A 81 24.29 -2.25 12.08
C LYS A 81 24.48 -3.75 11.88
N LEU A 82 23.61 -4.37 11.08
CA LEU A 82 23.72 -5.79 10.71
C LEU A 82 24.53 -6.01 9.42
N GLY A 83 25.26 -5.00 8.96
CA GLY A 83 26.14 -5.08 7.78
C GLY A 83 25.44 -4.92 6.42
N SER A 84 24.16 -4.55 6.41
CA SER A 84 23.46 -4.25 5.15
C SER A 84 23.91 -2.90 4.59
N LYS A 85 23.83 -2.76 3.26
CA LYS A 85 24.13 -1.51 2.55
C LYS A 85 22.87 -0.95 1.92
N ILE A 86 22.60 0.34 2.13
CA ILE A 86 21.50 1.06 1.52
C ILE A 86 22.04 2.03 0.49
N ARG A 87 21.49 2.00 -0.71
CA ARG A 87 21.86 2.89 -1.81
C ARG A 87 20.66 3.72 -2.22
N TYR A 88 20.71 5.01 -1.91
CA TYR A 88 19.74 6.00 -2.37
C TYR A 88 20.05 6.44 -3.80
N LYS A 89 19.04 7.01 -4.47
CA LYS A 89 19.15 7.49 -5.87
C LYS A 89 19.66 6.43 -6.85
N ALA A 90 19.47 5.14 -6.52
CA ALA A 90 19.86 3.98 -7.32
C ALA A 90 18.63 3.44 -8.07
N ASN A 91 18.29 4.07 -9.19
CA ASN A 91 17.12 3.68 -9.98
C ASN A 91 17.40 2.37 -10.73
N VAL A 92 16.68 1.33 -10.38
CA VAL A 92 16.73 0.02 -11.05
C VAL A 92 15.90 0.08 -12.33
N THR A 93 16.49 -0.28 -13.45
CA THR A 93 15.86 -0.29 -14.78
C THR A 93 15.61 -1.68 -15.34
N GLU A 94 16.25 -2.70 -14.77
CA GLU A 94 16.13 -4.07 -15.24
C GLU A 94 16.44 -5.08 -14.13
N ILE A 95 15.68 -6.18 -14.07
CA ILE A 95 16.03 -7.38 -13.32
C ILE A 95 16.72 -8.33 -14.28
N LEU A 96 17.98 -8.66 -13.96
CA LEU A 96 18.80 -9.56 -14.77
C LEU A 96 18.39 -11.01 -14.55
N LEU A 97 18.12 -11.72 -15.61
CA LEU A 97 17.77 -13.14 -15.58
C LEU A 97 18.84 -13.98 -16.26
N LYS A 98 19.12 -15.14 -15.68
CA LYS A 98 19.90 -16.23 -16.27
C LYS A 98 19.16 -17.54 -16.00
N ASP A 99 18.91 -18.33 -17.04
CA ASP A 99 18.18 -19.60 -16.93
C ASP A 99 16.87 -19.45 -16.13
N GLU A 100 16.07 -18.43 -16.49
CA GLU A 100 14.79 -18.05 -15.85
C GLU A 100 14.88 -17.63 -14.36
N LYS A 101 16.08 -17.56 -13.79
CA LYS A 101 16.31 -17.14 -12.40
C LYS A 101 16.80 -15.69 -12.35
N ALA A 102 16.31 -14.93 -11.38
CA ALA A 102 16.82 -13.58 -11.11
C ALA A 102 18.23 -13.70 -10.51
N VAL A 103 19.19 -13.03 -11.12
CA VAL A 103 20.61 -13.08 -10.73
C VAL A 103 21.19 -11.71 -10.39
N GLY A 104 20.40 -10.66 -10.51
CA GLY A 104 20.86 -9.29 -10.23
C GLY A 104 19.91 -8.25 -10.75
N VAL A 105 20.35 -7.00 -10.62
CA VAL A 105 19.65 -5.82 -11.15
C VAL A 105 20.62 -4.94 -11.94
N LYS A 106 20.07 -4.16 -12.87
CA LYS A 106 20.80 -3.11 -13.59
C LYS A 106 20.26 -1.76 -13.20
N LEU A 107 21.15 -0.83 -12.90
CA LEU A 107 20.82 0.55 -12.58
C LEU A 107 20.76 1.42 -13.84
N SER A 108 20.16 2.60 -13.73
CA SER A 108 20.06 3.58 -14.83
C SER A 108 21.41 4.09 -15.33
N ASN A 109 22.45 4.06 -14.50
CA ASN A 109 23.83 4.40 -14.87
C ASN A 109 24.57 3.26 -15.58
N GLY A 110 23.90 2.12 -15.81
CA GLY A 110 24.48 0.93 -16.47
C GLY A 110 25.16 -0.06 -15.51
N GLU A 111 25.35 0.28 -14.24
CA GLU A 111 25.93 -0.61 -13.23
C GLU A 111 25.05 -1.84 -13.04
N LYS A 112 25.68 -3.00 -12.87
CA LYS A 112 25.02 -4.27 -12.55
C LYS A 112 25.40 -4.72 -11.15
N ILE A 113 24.38 -5.08 -10.35
CA ILE A 113 24.56 -5.62 -9.01
C ILE A 113 23.99 -7.02 -9.01
N TYR A 114 24.81 -8.00 -8.63
CA TYR A 114 24.44 -9.41 -8.64
C TYR A 114 24.04 -9.89 -7.24
N SER A 115 23.02 -10.75 -7.20
CA SER A 115 22.54 -11.41 -5.98
C SER A 115 21.79 -12.70 -6.36
N ASN A 116 21.81 -13.66 -5.46
CA ASN A 116 21.07 -14.93 -5.62
C ASN A 116 19.56 -14.77 -5.35
N ILE A 117 19.15 -13.70 -4.67
CA ILE A 117 17.76 -13.42 -4.33
C ILE A 117 17.49 -11.95 -4.64
N ILE A 118 16.42 -11.69 -5.37
CA ILE A 118 15.93 -10.34 -5.66
C ILE A 118 14.51 -10.22 -5.11
N VAL A 119 14.28 -9.22 -4.26
CA VAL A 119 12.96 -8.85 -3.76
C VAL A 119 12.57 -7.51 -4.37
N SER A 120 11.50 -7.49 -5.15
CA SER A 120 10.96 -6.26 -5.74
C SER A 120 9.77 -5.75 -4.94
N ASN A 121 9.84 -4.50 -4.49
CA ASN A 121 8.70 -3.77 -3.90
C ASN A 121 8.05 -2.80 -4.90
N SER A 122 8.41 -2.87 -6.18
CA SER A 122 7.68 -2.19 -7.25
C SER A 122 6.32 -2.84 -7.47
N THR A 123 5.38 -2.12 -8.07
CA THR A 123 4.10 -2.74 -8.42
C THR A 123 4.32 -3.92 -9.38
N ARG A 124 3.38 -4.86 -9.44
CA ARG A 124 3.44 -5.96 -10.42
C ARG A 124 3.41 -5.43 -11.86
N TRP A 125 2.67 -4.34 -12.10
CA TRP A 125 2.64 -3.68 -13.41
C TRP A 125 4.00 -3.10 -13.80
N ASP A 126 4.71 -2.45 -12.86
CA ASP A 126 6.05 -1.92 -13.12
C ASP A 126 7.09 -3.04 -13.25
N THR A 127 6.96 -4.10 -12.44
CA THR A 127 7.87 -5.25 -12.51
C THR A 127 7.74 -5.99 -13.84
N PHE A 128 6.52 -6.26 -14.29
CA PHE A 128 6.24 -7.09 -15.46
C PHE A 128 5.84 -6.32 -16.74
N GLY A 129 5.54 -5.04 -16.64
CA GLY A 129 5.16 -4.23 -17.81
C GLY A 129 3.82 -4.60 -18.43
N LEU A 130 2.89 -5.15 -17.67
CA LEU A 130 1.66 -5.74 -18.18
C LEU A 130 0.54 -4.74 -18.50
N LYS A 131 0.68 -3.49 -18.05
CA LYS A 131 -0.31 -2.45 -18.28
C LYS A 131 0.29 -1.29 -19.07
N ASP A 132 -0.50 -0.70 -19.94
CA ASP A 132 -0.15 0.48 -20.73
C ASP A 132 1.10 0.32 -21.63
N LYS A 133 1.43 -0.92 -22.00
CA LYS A 133 2.59 -1.25 -22.86
C LYS A 133 3.92 -0.71 -22.33
N LYS A 134 4.00 -0.37 -21.05
CA LYS A 134 5.26 0.04 -20.43
C LYS A 134 6.23 -1.13 -20.39
N LYS A 135 7.48 -0.85 -20.64
CA LYS A 135 8.58 -1.81 -20.42
C LYS A 135 8.70 -2.07 -18.91
N GLY A 136 8.48 -3.29 -18.47
CA GLY A 136 8.70 -3.71 -17.08
C GLY A 136 10.20 -3.85 -16.77
N LEU A 137 10.48 -4.10 -15.49
CA LEU A 137 11.83 -4.44 -15.03
C LEU A 137 12.27 -5.81 -15.56
N ILE A 138 11.33 -6.70 -15.90
CA ILE A 138 11.59 -7.98 -16.55
C ILE A 138 11.25 -7.86 -18.04
N ALA A 139 12.13 -8.37 -18.90
CA ALA A 139 11.90 -8.38 -20.33
C ALA A 139 10.62 -9.17 -20.69
N SER A 140 9.78 -8.66 -21.55
CA SER A 140 8.43 -9.20 -21.87
C SER A 140 8.42 -10.69 -22.21
N LYS A 141 9.46 -11.19 -22.91
CA LYS A 141 9.60 -12.60 -23.25
C LYS A 141 9.76 -13.54 -22.04
N ASN A 142 10.17 -12.99 -20.90
CA ASN A 142 10.42 -13.72 -19.66
C ASN A 142 9.30 -13.53 -18.62
N VAL A 143 8.24 -12.84 -18.98
CA VAL A 143 7.08 -12.62 -18.08
C VAL A 143 6.26 -13.91 -18.01
N PRO A 144 5.99 -14.47 -16.82
CA PRO A 144 5.18 -15.67 -16.68
C PRO A 144 3.75 -15.50 -17.26
N LYS A 145 3.22 -16.56 -17.86
CA LYS A 145 1.83 -16.54 -18.38
C LYS A 145 0.80 -16.22 -17.31
N SER A 146 1.02 -16.67 -16.08
CA SER A 146 0.16 -16.36 -14.92
C SER A 146 0.04 -14.86 -14.65
N GLU A 147 1.09 -14.08 -14.91
CA GLU A 147 1.05 -12.62 -14.74
C GLU A 147 0.17 -11.95 -15.81
N HIS A 148 0.20 -12.45 -17.03
CA HIS A 148 -0.70 -11.98 -18.09
C HIS A 148 -2.17 -12.26 -17.77
N GLU A 149 -2.48 -13.44 -17.23
CA GLU A 149 -3.85 -13.78 -16.81
C GLU A 149 -4.29 -12.92 -15.62
N TRP A 150 -3.43 -12.76 -14.62
CA TRP A 150 -3.69 -11.89 -13.47
C TRP A 150 -4.01 -10.44 -13.91
N SER A 151 -3.25 -9.89 -14.85
CA SER A 151 -3.42 -8.51 -15.32
C SER A 151 -4.77 -8.24 -16.01
N LYS A 152 -5.45 -9.28 -16.51
CA LYS A 152 -6.79 -9.15 -17.10
C LYS A 152 -7.87 -8.92 -16.06
N THR A 153 -7.71 -9.47 -14.87
CA THR A 153 -8.73 -9.47 -13.80
C THR A 153 -8.51 -8.39 -12.76
N TYR A 154 -7.28 -8.07 -12.43
CA TYR A 154 -6.95 -7.11 -11.38
C TYR A 154 -6.84 -5.68 -11.93
N LYS A 155 -7.38 -4.74 -11.14
CA LYS A 155 -7.30 -3.31 -11.43
C LYS A 155 -6.51 -2.62 -10.33
N PRO A 156 -5.72 -1.58 -10.64
CA PRO A 156 -5.10 -0.75 -9.60
C PRO A 156 -6.20 -0.09 -8.76
N SER A 157 -5.90 0.09 -7.46
CA SER A 157 -6.73 0.94 -6.61
C SER A 157 -6.67 2.40 -7.08
N PRO A 158 -7.69 3.22 -6.77
CA PRO A 158 -7.58 4.67 -6.96
C PRO A 158 -6.38 5.24 -6.21
N SER A 159 -5.80 6.29 -6.75
CA SER A 159 -4.78 7.10 -6.08
C SER A 159 -5.43 8.26 -5.33
N PHE A 160 -4.73 8.81 -4.35
CA PHE A 160 -5.13 10.03 -3.66
C PHE A 160 -3.95 10.98 -3.54
N VAL A 161 -4.26 12.25 -3.35
CA VAL A 161 -3.29 13.29 -3.04
C VAL A 161 -3.53 13.73 -1.61
N SER A 162 -2.48 13.74 -0.80
CA SER A 162 -2.51 14.28 0.56
C SER A 162 -1.85 15.64 0.58
N ILE A 163 -2.55 16.65 1.12
CA ILE A 163 -2.03 18.00 1.27
C ILE A 163 -1.92 18.28 2.76
N HIS A 164 -0.71 18.56 3.23
CA HIS A 164 -0.44 18.93 4.62
C HIS A 164 -0.24 20.44 4.71
N LEU A 165 -1.09 21.11 5.48
CA LEU A 165 -1.05 22.55 5.64
C LEU A 165 -0.69 22.92 7.07
N GLY A 166 0.35 23.73 7.24
CA GLY A 166 0.62 24.42 8.49
C GLY A 166 -0.20 25.71 8.54
N VAL A 167 -1.04 25.86 9.54
CA VAL A 167 -1.86 27.05 9.73
C VAL A 167 -1.64 27.68 11.12
N GLU A 168 -1.84 28.98 11.24
CA GLU A 168 -1.78 29.65 12.52
C GLU A 168 -2.92 29.14 13.43
N LYS A 169 -2.60 28.90 14.71
CA LYS A 169 -3.56 28.38 15.71
C LYS A 169 -4.87 29.19 15.78
N LYS A 170 -4.80 30.49 15.59
CA LYS A 170 -5.97 31.37 15.58
C LYS A 170 -7.00 31.10 14.48
N LEU A 171 -6.58 30.37 13.41
CA LEU A 171 -7.47 29.96 12.33
C LEU A 171 -8.23 28.67 12.64
N ILE A 172 -7.82 27.97 13.71
CA ILE A 172 -8.49 26.75 14.17
C ILE A 172 -9.53 27.19 15.21
N SER A 173 -10.80 26.97 14.90
CA SER A 173 -11.89 27.25 15.84
C SER A 173 -11.70 26.46 17.14
N ASN A 174 -11.95 27.10 18.30
CA ASN A 174 -11.86 26.47 19.62
C ASN A 174 -12.92 25.38 19.87
N ASN A 175 -13.76 25.08 18.89
CA ASN A 175 -14.84 24.08 18.97
C ASN A 175 -14.38 22.64 18.70
N PHE A 176 -13.07 22.41 18.57
CA PHE A 176 -12.48 21.08 18.39
C PHE A 176 -11.74 20.60 19.65
N ASN A 177 -12.28 20.87 20.84
CA ASN A 177 -11.83 20.24 22.08
C ASN A 177 -12.60 18.97 22.37
#